data_6d7400fbbde09e80f1f66d95559f5292
#
_entry.id   6d7400fbbde09e80f1f66d95559f5292
#
_cell.length_a   1.000
_cell.length_b   1.000
_cell.length_c   1.000
_cell.angle_alpha   90.00
_cell.angle_beta   90.00
_cell.angle_gamma   90.00
#
_symmetry.space_group_name_H-M   'P 1'
#
loop_
_entity.id
_entity.type
_entity.pdbx_description
1 polymer ?
#
loop_
_entity_poly.entity_id
_entity_poly.type
_entity_poly.pdbx_seq_one_letter_code
_entity_poly.pdbx_strand_id
1 'polypeptide(L)'
;MAEYKVSVTTGGMQHAGTLDNIFIVLFGSEGQSERARLDNSGIDFKSGTASQILVKSVSSLGKLLLLKVEKDSFLHLLDDSWYCSKVEVMTPEGEEIAFPCYRWISSGEEIQLRGGKGGAKFSATFKPYGAHSALLAGLFHLFFRNVELMFKGLAGSCKEWKSIEDLEKVFRSRKTSMSEYVSKHWKEDDFFGYQFLNATNPNVIKRCRKLPPNFPVTEEMVKPCLPNGFTLKEEMEKGNIFLCDQRIMEGIPTRVKDGNPLHMTAGLCLFYMNPEGKLMPLAIQLNQKASAENPVFLPTDPEKDWLLAKLFFKSADLVECEVVHHLLITHFLSEVFAVATLRCFPTIHPLYKLLIPHFRFTLHINIMGREALLGPDGALCTGLLELMGRALSEVTYSSLCLPENITARGLESIPNFYYRDDALKLWNIIESFVRSVVKDYYPSDDAVCKDTELQEWISEKTNVQLNDKFPASFHTVEEVVKFVTMVIFTASVQHAAVNNGQFDFHSWIPNGSLQLQKPPPTSKGQSRMNSLLEAFPNIGDTVKFAAMFWMLSDTYTDMVPLGEYPEERFSEPHLKQMIKDFQAELSYLSEEISLRNSKLPVPYAYLNPKQVENSVAV
;
A
#
# COMPACT_ATOMS: atom_id res chain seq x y z
N MET A 1 -32.78 43.81 -9.15
CA MET A 1 -31.48 43.20 -8.91
C MET A 1 -31.67 42.15 -7.80
N ALA A 2 -31.24 40.93 -8.02
CA ALA A 2 -31.25 39.87 -7.01
C ALA A 2 -29.92 39.91 -6.23
N GLU A 3 -29.97 39.75 -4.93
CA GLU A 3 -28.78 39.78 -4.06
C GLU A 3 -28.60 38.39 -3.43
N TYR A 4 -27.41 37.82 -3.64
CA TYR A 4 -26.96 36.54 -3.08
C TYR A 4 -25.92 36.80 -2.01
N LYS A 5 -26.15 36.31 -0.79
CA LYS A 5 -25.19 36.43 0.29
C LYS A 5 -24.26 35.20 0.28
N VAL A 6 -23.00 35.42 -0.03
CA VAL A 6 -21.99 34.36 -0.14
C VAL A 6 -21.10 34.39 1.09
N SER A 7 -20.95 33.25 1.74
CA SER A 7 -20.04 33.02 2.86
C SER A 7 -18.99 31.99 2.46
N VAL A 8 -17.71 32.36 2.53
CA VAL A 8 -16.60 31.47 2.18
C VAL A 8 -15.80 31.13 3.44
N THR A 9 -15.66 29.86 3.71
CA THR A 9 -14.91 29.37 4.88
C THR A 9 -13.52 28.89 4.48
N THR A 10 -12.48 29.50 5.06
CA THR A 10 -11.08 29.05 4.95
C THR A 10 -10.79 27.99 6.02
N GLY A 11 -10.07 26.93 5.67
CA GLY A 11 -9.72 25.86 6.63
C GLY A 11 -8.91 26.35 7.82
N GLY A 12 -9.00 25.63 8.94
CA GLY A 12 -8.34 25.97 10.20
C GLY A 12 -6.86 25.58 10.28
N MET A 13 -6.31 24.97 9.23
CA MET A 13 -4.93 24.48 9.19
C MET A 13 -3.91 25.62 9.13
N GLN A 14 -2.68 25.32 9.54
CA GLN A 14 -1.57 26.25 9.39
C GLN A 14 -1.36 26.57 7.90
N HIS A 15 -1.21 27.84 7.55
CA HIS A 15 -1.05 28.35 6.18
C HIS A 15 -2.25 28.12 5.23
N ALA A 16 -3.44 27.79 5.74
CA ALA A 16 -4.63 27.63 4.92
C ALA A 16 -5.17 28.95 4.30
N GLY A 17 -4.75 30.10 4.82
CA GLY A 17 -5.16 31.42 4.33
C GLY A 17 -4.47 31.83 3.04
N THR A 18 -4.96 32.92 2.41
CA THR A 18 -4.33 33.54 1.23
C THR A 18 -4.47 35.08 1.25
N LEU A 19 -3.53 35.75 0.61
CA LEU A 19 -3.58 37.16 0.29
C LEU A 19 -3.98 37.43 -1.17
N ASP A 20 -4.15 36.38 -1.96
CA ASP A 20 -4.52 36.47 -3.37
C ASP A 20 -5.99 36.86 -3.57
N ASN A 21 -6.31 37.31 -4.78
CA ASN A 21 -7.66 37.69 -5.15
C ASN A 21 -8.51 36.45 -5.41
N ILE A 22 -9.66 36.33 -4.73
CA ILE A 22 -10.63 35.26 -4.96
C ILE A 22 -11.83 35.84 -5.69
N PHE A 23 -12.27 35.14 -6.73
CA PHE A 23 -13.44 35.50 -7.52
C PHE A 23 -14.45 34.36 -7.53
N ILE A 24 -15.72 34.72 -7.69
CA ILE A 24 -16.83 33.78 -7.75
C ILE A 24 -17.79 34.11 -8.90
N VAL A 25 -18.37 33.05 -9.48
CA VAL A 25 -19.50 33.14 -10.43
C VAL A 25 -20.54 32.11 -9.98
N LEU A 26 -21.79 32.57 -9.84
CA LEU A 26 -22.94 31.72 -9.53
C LEU A 26 -23.65 31.31 -10.80
N PHE A 27 -24.00 30.02 -10.93
CA PHE A 27 -24.78 29.49 -12.07
C PHE A 27 -26.08 28.91 -11.54
N GLY A 28 -27.18 29.36 -12.11
CA GLY A 28 -28.50 28.88 -11.82
C GLY A 28 -29.24 28.38 -13.06
N SER A 29 -30.48 27.91 -12.89
CA SER A 29 -31.31 27.38 -13.96
C SER A 29 -31.75 28.49 -14.97
N GLU A 30 -31.69 29.77 -14.59
CA GLU A 30 -32.15 30.90 -15.38
C GLU A 30 -31.00 31.83 -15.80
N GLY A 31 -29.75 31.48 -15.51
CA GLY A 31 -28.59 32.26 -15.94
C GLY A 31 -27.41 32.16 -14.96
N GLN A 32 -26.46 33.08 -15.13
CA GLN A 32 -25.27 33.19 -14.28
C GLN A 32 -25.07 34.62 -13.79
N SER A 33 -24.38 34.78 -12.66
CA SER A 33 -23.92 36.07 -12.17
C SER A 33 -22.74 36.59 -12.96
N GLU A 34 -22.48 37.90 -12.82
CA GLU A 34 -21.17 38.43 -13.19
C GLU A 34 -20.09 37.86 -12.28
N ARG A 35 -18.83 37.90 -12.74
CA ARG A 35 -17.66 37.56 -11.96
C ARG A 35 -17.50 38.55 -10.78
N ALA A 36 -17.69 38.12 -9.60
CA ALA A 36 -17.60 38.95 -8.39
C ALA A 36 -16.30 38.66 -7.63
N ARG A 37 -15.56 39.70 -7.28
CA ARG A 37 -14.41 39.59 -6.41
C ARG A 37 -14.90 39.46 -4.98
N LEU A 38 -14.37 38.49 -4.28
CA LEU A 38 -14.62 38.27 -2.86
C LEU A 38 -13.61 39.10 -2.05
N ASP A 39 -13.95 40.36 -1.78
CA ASP A 39 -13.06 41.31 -1.10
C ASP A 39 -13.87 42.19 -0.13
N ASN A 40 -13.53 42.11 1.13
CA ASN A 40 -13.93 43.10 2.13
C ASN A 40 -12.71 43.98 2.46
N SER A 41 -12.90 45.22 2.87
CA SER A 41 -11.79 46.06 3.28
C SER A 41 -11.11 45.48 4.52
N GLY A 42 -10.07 44.67 4.35
CA GLY A 42 -9.32 44.00 5.42
C GLY A 42 -8.52 42.78 4.92
N ILE A 43 -7.97 42.01 5.86
CA ILE A 43 -7.34 40.72 5.53
C ILE A 43 -8.42 39.65 5.54
N ASP A 44 -8.94 39.35 4.36
CA ASP A 44 -9.87 38.26 4.09
C ASP A 44 -9.12 36.92 4.05
N PHE A 45 -9.85 35.81 4.15
CA PHE A 45 -9.34 34.44 3.97
C PHE A 45 -8.22 34.03 4.93
N LYS A 46 -8.22 34.53 6.18
CA LYS A 46 -7.35 33.98 7.23
C LYS A 46 -7.72 32.53 7.57
N SER A 47 -6.72 31.73 7.93
CA SER A 47 -6.93 30.37 8.43
C SER A 47 -8.00 30.33 9.53
N GLY A 48 -8.99 29.46 9.38
CA GLY A 48 -10.09 29.26 10.33
C GLY A 48 -11.17 30.34 10.35
N THR A 49 -11.22 31.24 9.36
CA THR A 49 -12.23 32.31 9.30
C THR A 49 -13.24 32.10 8.18
N ALA A 50 -14.43 32.71 8.32
CA ALA A 50 -15.42 32.82 7.25
C ALA A 50 -15.56 34.27 6.82
N SER A 51 -15.42 34.52 5.51
CA SER A 51 -15.60 35.82 4.88
C SER A 51 -16.96 35.89 4.19
N GLN A 52 -17.75 36.94 4.44
CA GLN A 52 -19.09 37.11 3.86
C GLN A 52 -19.13 38.28 2.88
N ILE A 53 -19.77 38.05 1.70
CA ILE A 53 -19.86 39.03 0.63
C ILE A 53 -21.21 38.97 -0.05
N LEU A 54 -21.66 40.10 -0.62
CA LEU A 54 -22.88 40.19 -1.39
C LEU A 54 -22.58 40.15 -2.90
N VAL A 55 -23.07 39.12 -3.57
CA VAL A 55 -23.01 38.98 -5.03
C VAL A 55 -24.35 39.49 -5.60
N LYS A 56 -24.28 40.49 -6.51
CA LYS A 56 -25.46 41.06 -7.15
C LYS A 56 -25.62 40.49 -8.55
N SER A 57 -26.86 40.13 -8.90
CA SER A 57 -27.25 39.73 -10.26
C SER A 57 -28.34 40.64 -10.80
N VAL A 58 -28.38 40.85 -12.13
CA VAL A 58 -29.39 41.70 -12.80
C VAL A 58 -30.80 41.10 -12.58
N SER A 59 -30.93 39.78 -12.59
CA SER A 59 -32.17 39.03 -12.38
C SER A 59 -31.95 37.89 -11.39
N SER A 60 -33.02 37.23 -10.93
CA SER A 60 -32.91 35.95 -10.22
C SER A 60 -32.22 34.92 -11.11
N LEU A 61 -31.37 34.09 -10.55
CA LEU A 61 -30.69 33.00 -11.23
C LEU A 61 -31.51 31.69 -11.22
N GLY A 62 -32.71 31.72 -10.63
CA GLY A 62 -33.50 30.54 -10.41
C GLY A 62 -32.82 29.59 -9.43
N LYS A 63 -32.99 28.27 -9.60
CA LYS A 63 -32.35 27.26 -8.76
C LYS A 63 -30.84 27.29 -9.01
N LEU A 64 -30.03 27.54 -7.96
CA LEU A 64 -28.58 27.48 -8.05
C LEU A 64 -28.11 26.04 -8.26
N LEU A 65 -27.29 25.84 -9.29
CA LEU A 65 -26.81 24.53 -9.71
C LEU A 65 -25.32 24.35 -9.47
N LEU A 66 -24.53 25.42 -9.67
CA LEU A 66 -23.10 25.36 -9.70
C LEU A 66 -22.49 26.71 -9.26
N LEU A 67 -21.33 26.66 -8.69
CA LEU A 67 -20.55 27.81 -8.29
C LEU A 67 -19.13 27.62 -8.79
N LYS A 68 -18.57 28.67 -9.42
CA LYS A 68 -17.18 28.69 -9.86
C LYS A 68 -16.37 29.58 -8.92
N VAL A 69 -15.23 29.08 -8.45
CA VAL A 69 -14.23 29.82 -7.68
C VAL A 69 -12.96 29.94 -8.52
N GLU A 70 -12.43 31.13 -8.62
CA GLU A 70 -11.17 31.43 -9.29
C GLU A 70 -10.23 32.15 -8.32
N LYS A 71 -8.95 31.80 -8.36
CA LYS A 71 -7.90 32.41 -7.58
C LYS A 71 -6.87 33.06 -8.49
N ASP A 72 -6.70 34.39 -8.40
CA ASP A 72 -5.71 35.15 -9.15
C ASP A 72 -4.63 35.68 -8.21
N SER A 73 -3.37 35.53 -8.59
CA SER A 73 -2.23 36.03 -7.84
C SER A 73 -2.28 37.56 -7.66
N PHE A 74 -2.12 38.04 -6.42
CA PHE A 74 -2.04 39.48 -6.14
C PHE A 74 -0.65 40.06 -6.42
N LEU A 75 0.41 39.30 -6.16
CA LEU A 75 1.81 39.73 -6.27
C LEU A 75 2.70 38.69 -6.93
N HIS A 76 2.50 38.21 -8.07
CA HIS A 76 3.30 37.27 -8.91
C HIS A 76 4.64 36.69 -8.35
N LEU A 77 4.91 36.77 -7.05
CA LEU A 77 6.21 36.49 -6.43
C LEU A 77 6.32 35.15 -5.71
N LEU A 78 5.22 34.57 -5.24
CA LEU A 78 5.21 33.26 -4.57
C LEU A 78 3.85 32.57 -4.81
N ASP A 79 3.84 31.27 -4.95
CA ASP A 79 2.60 30.47 -4.95
C ASP A 79 2.03 30.48 -3.52
N ASP A 80 0.88 31.16 -3.37
CA ASP A 80 0.14 31.29 -2.11
C ASP A 80 -1.12 30.42 -2.20
N SER A 81 -0.96 29.11 -2.04
CA SER A 81 -2.09 28.15 -2.11
C SER A 81 -3.07 28.39 -0.94
N TRP A 82 -4.36 28.39 -1.26
CA TRP A 82 -5.46 28.64 -0.32
C TRP A 82 -6.31 27.40 -0.10
N TYR A 83 -6.60 27.05 1.16
CA TYR A 83 -7.52 25.94 1.46
C TYR A 83 -8.93 26.46 1.68
N CYS A 84 -9.81 26.25 0.69
CA CYS A 84 -11.23 26.51 0.79
C CYS A 84 -11.97 25.30 1.37
N SER A 85 -12.60 25.46 2.54
CA SER A 85 -13.41 24.39 3.14
C SER A 85 -14.77 24.27 2.49
N LYS A 86 -15.51 25.39 2.41
CA LYS A 86 -16.85 25.44 1.80
C LYS A 86 -17.21 26.86 1.39
N VAL A 87 -18.19 26.95 0.49
CA VAL A 87 -18.90 28.19 0.16
C VAL A 87 -20.39 27.97 0.45
N GLU A 88 -21.01 28.88 1.17
CA GLU A 88 -22.45 28.88 1.46
C GLU A 88 -23.08 30.08 0.78
N VAL A 89 -24.17 29.85 0.07
CA VAL A 89 -24.91 30.89 -0.66
C VAL A 89 -26.35 30.94 -0.15
N MET A 90 -26.73 32.08 0.38
CA MET A 90 -28.13 32.37 0.69
C MET A 90 -28.77 33.08 -0.49
N THR A 91 -29.81 32.51 -1.04
CA THR A 91 -30.56 33.06 -2.17
C THR A 91 -31.46 34.24 -1.75
N PRO A 92 -31.93 35.06 -2.67
CA PRO A 92 -32.92 36.13 -2.37
C PRO A 92 -34.21 35.61 -1.72
N GLU A 93 -34.56 34.36 -1.98
CA GLU A 93 -35.73 33.69 -1.44
C GLU A 93 -35.53 33.14 -0.02
N GLY A 94 -34.28 33.23 0.50
CA GLY A 94 -33.91 32.77 1.84
C GLY A 94 -33.49 31.30 1.90
N GLU A 95 -33.27 30.65 0.76
CA GLU A 95 -32.72 29.28 0.74
C GLU A 95 -31.20 29.35 0.93
N GLU A 96 -30.67 28.55 1.86
CA GLU A 96 -29.24 28.39 2.09
C GLU A 96 -28.75 27.13 1.36
N ILE A 97 -27.74 27.31 0.48
CA ILE A 97 -27.16 26.23 -0.31
C ILE A 97 -25.67 26.16 -0.02
N ALA A 98 -25.22 25.01 0.49
CA ALA A 98 -23.80 24.74 0.74
C ALA A 98 -23.12 24.15 -0.51
N PHE A 99 -21.94 24.69 -0.84
CA PHE A 99 -21.04 24.21 -1.87
C PHE A 99 -19.74 23.78 -1.22
N PRO A 100 -19.58 22.51 -0.84
CA PRO A 100 -18.36 22.00 -0.21
C PRO A 100 -17.20 22.02 -1.21
N CYS A 101 -16.02 22.40 -0.72
CA CYS A 101 -14.81 22.47 -1.51
C CYS A 101 -13.72 21.51 -0.99
N TYR A 102 -13.30 21.66 0.27
CA TYR A 102 -12.33 20.82 0.97
C TYR A 102 -11.05 20.56 0.17
N ARG A 103 -10.46 21.58 -0.45
CA ARG A 103 -9.22 21.46 -1.22
C ARG A 103 -8.37 22.72 -1.22
N TRP A 104 -7.08 22.53 -1.51
CA TRP A 104 -6.18 23.61 -1.84
C TRP A 104 -6.47 24.13 -3.25
N ILE A 105 -6.39 25.45 -3.42
CA ILE A 105 -6.57 26.17 -4.69
C ILE A 105 -5.32 27.01 -4.91
N SER A 106 -4.61 26.73 -6.01
CA SER A 106 -3.40 27.43 -6.42
C SER A 106 -3.72 28.66 -7.28
N SER A 107 -2.78 29.58 -7.40
CA SER A 107 -2.95 30.77 -8.24
C SER A 107 -3.14 30.38 -9.72
N GLY A 108 -4.13 31.01 -10.38
CA GLY A 108 -4.53 30.68 -11.75
C GLY A 108 -5.42 29.44 -11.87
N GLU A 109 -5.81 28.81 -10.75
CA GLU A 109 -6.73 27.67 -10.76
C GLU A 109 -8.18 28.13 -10.73
N GLU A 110 -9.01 27.47 -11.55
CA GLU A 110 -10.46 27.62 -11.60
C GLU A 110 -11.11 26.32 -11.17
N ILE A 111 -12.00 26.36 -10.19
CA ILE A 111 -12.74 25.20 -9.72
C ILE A 111 -14.24 25.42 -9.79
N GLN A 112 -14.99 24.34 -10.06
CA GLN A 112 -16.44 24.36 -10.11
C GLN A 112 -16.99 23.48 -8.97
N LEU A 113 -17.85 24.08 -8.14
CA LEU A 113 -18.47 23.44 -6.98
C LEU A 113 -19.96 23.26 -7.23
N ARG A 114 -20.52 22.14 -6.76
CA ARG A 114 -21.95 21.86 -6.83
C ARG A 114 -22.61 22.06 -5.48
N GLY A 115 -23.86 22.48 -5.50
CA GLY A 115 -24.72 22.55 -4.33
C GLY A 115 -25.02 21.14 -3.78
N GLY A 116 -25.00 20.99 -2.48
CA GLY A 116 -25.11 19.70 -1.75
C GLY A 116 -26.41 18.93 -1.90
N LYS A 117 -27.34 19.34 -2.77
CA LYS A 117 -28.62 18.66 -3.04
C LYS A 117 -28.78 18.18 -4.49
N GLY A 118 -27.71 18.12 -5.27
CA GLY A 118 -27.80 17.87 -6.71
C GLY A 118 -27.41 16.46 -7.12
N GLY A 119 -28.36 15.57 -7.30
CA GLY A 119 -28.20 14.34 -8.06
C GLY A 119 -28.11 14.62 -9.56
N ALA A 120 -26.90 14.74 -10.12
CA ALA A 120 -26.68 14.72 -11.57
C ALA A 120 -25.30 14.18 -11.88
N LYS A 121 -25.24 13.17 -12.76
CA LYS A 121 -24.02 12.51 -13.24
C LYS A 121 -23.09 13.52 -13.89
N PHE A 122 -21.82 13.52 -13.50
CA PHE A 122 -20.77 14.29 -14.14
C PHE A 122 -19.79 13.38 -14.87
N SER A 123 -19.54 13.67 -16.14
CA SER A 123 -18.28 13.26 -16.77
C SER A 123 -17.23 14.28 -16.35
N ALA A 124 -16.45 13.95 -15.33
CA ALA A 124 -15.23 14.68 -15.06
C ALA A 124 -14.26 14.39 -16.19
N THR A 125 -14.09 15.33 -17.10
CA THR A 125 -12.90 15.38 -17.94
C THR A 125 -11.74 15.69 -17.01
N PHE A 126 -11.06 14.65 -16.55
CA PHE A 126 -9.77 14.75 -15.92
C PHE A 126 -8.84 15.38 -16.97
N LYS A 127 -8.48 16.63 -16.83
CA LYS A 127 -7.26 17.14 -17.46
C LYS A 127 -6.12 16.56 -16.65
N PRO A 128 -5.30 15.65 -17.19
CA PRO A 128 -4.13 15.19 -16.48
C PRO A 128 -3.24 16.39 -16.21
N TYR A 129 -2.61 16.43 -15.05
CA TYR A 129 -1.55 17.37 -14.68
C TYR A 129 -0.33 17.15 -15.61
N GLY A 130 -0.45 17.58 -16.88
CA GLY A 130 0.50 17.22 -17.93
C GLY A 130 1.84 17.95 -17.87
N ALA A 131 1.95 19.08 -17.16
CA ALA A 131 3.21 19.82 -17.06
C ALA A 131 3.99 19.51 -15.77
N HIS A 132 3.32 19.24 -14.65
CA HIS A 132 3.98 18.87 -13.42
C HIS A 132 4.44 17.40 -13.41
N SER A 133 3.72 16.48 -14.07
CA SER A 133 4.11 15.07 -14.12
C SER A 133 5.44 14.84 -14.84
N ALA A 134 5.72 15.55 -15.94
CA ALA A 134 6.99 15.44 -16.66
C ALA A 134 8.18 15.99 -15.85
N LEU A 135 7.97 17.09 -15.10
CA LEU A 135 8.99 17.66 -14.23
C LEU A 135 9.26 16.75 -13.02
N LEU A 136 8.21 16.23 -12.39
CA LEU A 136 8.31 15.30 -11.26
C LEU A 136 8.92 13.97 -11.67
N ALA A 137 8.53 13.41 -12.82
CA ALA A 137 9.16 12.21 -13.38
C ALA A 137 10.65 12.44 -13.68
N GLY A 138 11.02 13.62 -14.21
CA GLY A 138 12.40 14.01 -14.43
C GLY A 138 13.19 14.15 -13.13
N LEU A 139 12.60 14.76 -12.09
CA LEU A 139 13.20 14.90 -10.75
C LEU A 139 13.34 13.53 -10.07
N PHE A 140 12.35 12.66 -10.19
CA PHE A 140 12.40 11.29 -9.68
C PHE A 140 13.51 10.49 -10.36
N HIS A 141 13.64 10.59 -11.68
CA HIS A 141 14.72 9.92 -12.42
C HIS A 141 16.12 10.44 -12.02
N LEU A 142 16.26 11.75 -11.81
CA LEU A 142 17.52 12.34 -11.30
C LEU A 142 17.80 11.91 -9.86
N PHE A 143 16.78 11.85 -9.01
CA PHE A 143 16.91 11.39 -7.64
C PHE A 143 17.31 9.91 -7.60
N PHE A 144 16.62 9.05 -8.37
CA PHE A 144 16.95 7.64 -8.50
C PHE A 144 18.41 7.44 -8.97
N ARG A 145 18.83 8.18 -9.98
CA ARG A 145 20.21 8.12 -10.47
C ARG A 145 21.23 8.58 -9.42
N ASN A 146 20.91 9.57 -8.61
CA ASN A 146 21.78 10.00 -7.50
C ASN A 146 21.86 8.93 -6.42
N VAL A 147 20.76 8.30 -6.03
CA VAL A 147 20.73 7.19 -5.07
C VAL A 147 21.51 6.00 -5.63
N GLU A 148 21.33 5.64 -6.90
CA GLU A 148 22.12 4.60 -7.58
C GLU A 148 23.62 4.89 -7.52
N LEU A 149 24.03 6.13 -7.79
CA LEU A 149 25.44 6.54 -7.71
C LEU A 149 26.00 6.44 -6.28
N MET A 150 25.20 6.71 -5.27
CA MET A 150 25.62 6.55 -3.86
C MET A 150 25.91 5.09 -3.52
N PHE A 151 25.07 4.16 -3.98
CA PHE A 151 25.28 2.71 -3.79
C PHE A 151 26.43 2.18 -4.66
N LYS A 152 26.63 2.74 -5.86
CA LYS A 152 27.65 2.30 -6.80
C LYS A 152 29.07 2.53 -6.29
N GLY A 153 29.36 3.58 -5.56
CA GLY A 153 30.62 3.93 -4.90
C GLY A 153 31.79 2.99 -5.19
N LEU A 154 32.27 2.28 -4.17
CA LEU A 154 33.39 1.33 -4.30
C LEU A 154 33.04 0.07 -5.12
N ALA A 155 31.78 -0.31 -5.24
CA ALA A 155 31.37 -1.46 -6.05
C ALA A 155 31.65 -1.24 -7.55
N GLY A 156 31.70 -0.01 -8.03
CA GLY A 156 32.04 0.32 -9.41
C GLY A 156 33.45 -0.15 -9.88
N SER A 157 34.33 -0.50 -8.94
CA SER A 157 35.64 -1.06 -9.23
C SER A 157 35.65 -2.59 -9.42
N CYS A 158 34.60 -3.28 -9.02
CA CYS A 158 34.46 -4.73 -9.15
C CYS A 158 33.73 -5.08 -10.46
N LYS A 159 34.28 -6.04 -11.22
CA LYS A 159 33.62 -6.54 -12.44
C LYS A 159 32.74 -7.75 -12.17
N GLU A 160 33.08 -8.57 -11.19
CA GLU A 160 32.39 -9.81 -10.81
C GLU A 160 32.45 -9.99 -9.30
N TRP A 161 31.51 -10.74 -8.75
CA TRP A 161 31.54 -11.17 -7.35
C TRP A 161 32.58 -12.27 -7.17
N LYS A 162 33.61 -12.01 -6.37
CA LYS A 162 34.64 -13.01 -6.04
C LYS A 162 34.38 -13.67 -4.70
N SER A 163 33.66 -12.98 -3.82
CA SER A 163 33.31 -13.46 -2.50
C SER A 163 32.04 -12.77 -1.98
N ILE A 164 31.46 -13.31 -0.91
CA ILE A 164 30.30 -12.68 -0.24
C ILE A 164 30.67 -11.31 0.33
N GLU A 165 31.93 -11.13 0.77
CA GLU A 165 32.43 -9.86 1.32
C GLU A 165 32.48 -8.74 0.27
N ASP A 166 32.53 -9.08 -1.03
CA ASP A 166 32.43 -8.07 -2.09
C ASP A 166 31.07 -7.38 -2.10
N LEU A 167 30.00 -8.08 -1.69
CA LEU A 167 28.66 -7.53 -1.58
C LEU A 167 28.56 -6.40 -0.54
N GLU A 168 29.36 -6.47 0.53
CA GLU A 168 29.39 -5.42 1.56
C GLU A 168 29.84 -4.06 1.01
N LYS A 169 30.55 -4.03 -0.13
CA LYS A 169 30.99 -2.79 -0.77
C LYS A 169 29.82 -1.96 -1.30
N VAL A 170 28.74 -2.62 -1.69
CA VAL A 170 27.49 -1.94 -2.12
C VAL A 170 26.79 -1.28 -0.94
N PHE A 171 26.87 -1.86 0.27
CA PHE A 171 26.13 -1.42 1.46
C PHE A 171 26.90 -0.46 2.36
N ARG A 172 28.14 -0.10 2.04
CA ARG A 172 28.97 0.72 2.93
C ARG A 172 28.39 2.09 3.26
N SER A 173 27.66 2.69 2.34
CA SER A 173 27.15 4.06 2.47
C SER A 173 25.76 4.14 3.12
N ARG A 174 25.00 3.05 3.14
CA ARG A 174 23.64 2.99 3.68
C ARG A 174 23.39 1.64 4.34
N LYS A 175 23.13 1.67 5.64
CA LYS A 175 22.80 0.50 6.45
C LYS A 175 21.77 0.89 7.51
N THR A 176 20.84 0.01 7.74
CA THR A 176 19.96 0.03 8.91
C THR A 176 20.46 -1.03 9.89
N SER A 177 20.06 -0.95 11.16
CA SER A 177 20.36 -2.00 12.13
C SER A 177 19.83 -3.37 11.70
N MET A 178 18.67 -3.36 11.02
CA MET A 178 18.05 -4.60 10.52
C MET A 178 18.78 -5.14 9.29
N SER A 179 19.16 -4.31 8.31
CA SER A 179 19.94 -4.78 7.16
C SER A 179 21.31 -5.34 7.56
N GLU A 180 21.94 -4.79 8.61
CA GLU A 180 23.16 -5.36 9.19
C GLU A 180 22.88 -6.71 9.88
N TYR A 181 21.75 -6.85 10.57
CA TYR A 181 21.35 -8.12 11.15
C TYR A 181 21.13 -9.17 10.06
N VAL A 182 20.37 -8.84 9.02
CA VAL A 182 20.13 -9.71 7.85
C VAL A 182 21.46 -10.19 7.23
N SER A 183 22.41 -9.29 7.02
CA SER A 183 23.69 -9.64 6.39
C SER A 183 24.52 -10.66 7.21
N LYS A 184 24.31 -10.71 8.52
CA LYS A 184 25.00 -11.65 9.43
C LYS A 184 24.25 -12.98 9.59
N HIS A 185 22.91 -12.95 9.56
CA HIS A 185 22.05 -14.08 9.94
C HIS A 185 21.34 -14.78 8.78
N TRP A 186 21.49 -14.32 7.52
CA TRP A 186 20.79 -14.85 6.34
C TRP A 186 20.96 -16.36 6.10
N LYS A 187 22.03 -16.97 6.64
CA LYS A 187 22.31 -18.41 6.54
C LYS A 187 21.53 -19.25 7.56
N GLU A 188 21.07 -18.65 8.65
CA GLU A 188 20.44 -19.33 9.77
C GLU A 188 19.02 -19.78 9.40
N ASP A 189 18.67 -21.00 9.81
CA ASP A 189 17.37 -21.58 9.45
C ASP A 189 16.23 -20.98 10.25
N ASP A 190 16.45 -20.62 11.51
CA ASP A 190 15.45 -19.95 12.34
C ASP A 190 15.18 -18.53 11.83
N PHE A 191 16.20 -17.82 11.32
CA PHE A 191 16.00 -16.53 10.68
C PHE A 191 15.32 -16.63 9.31
N PHE A 192 15.62 -17.68 8.54
CA PHE A 192 14.91 -17.98 7.30
C PHE A 192 13.41 -18.17 7.57
N GLY A 193 13.05 -18.99 8.57
CA GLY A 193 11.65 -19.18 8.97
C GLY A 193 11.00 -17.91 9.54
N TYR A 194 11.71 -17.15 10.38
CA TYR A 194 11.25 -15.87 10.93
C TYR A 194 10.73 -14.92 9.85
N GLN A 195 11.38 -14.88 8.69
CA GLN A 195 11.03 -13.98 7.61
C GLN A 195 9.66 -14.27 6.99
N PHE A 196 9.18 -15.53 6.98
CA PHE A 196 7.84 -15.88 6.49
C PHE A 196 6.72 -15.49 7.46
N LEU A 197 7.07 -15.07 8.66
CA LEU A 197 6.15 -14.51 9.64
C LEU A 197 6.26 -12.98 9.74
N ASN A 198 7.47 -12.42 9.68
CA ASN A 198 7.75 -11.06 10.14
C ASN A 198 8.62 -10.22 9.17
N ALA A 199 8.80 -10.64 7.91
CA ALA A 199 9.41 -9.81 6.88
C ALA A 199 8.34 -9.25 5.92
N THR A 200 8.72 -8.97 4.69
CA THR A 200 7.85 -8.32 3.69
C THR A 200 6.75 -9.21 3.14
N ASN A 201 6.85 -10.56 3.23
CA ASN A 201 5.82 -11.47 2.72
C ASN A 201 5.24 -12.44 3.78
N PRO A 202 4.51 -11.96 4.78
CA PRO A 202 3.82 -12.82 5.75
C PRO A 202 2.50 -13.42 5.20
N ASN A 203 2.23 -13.24 3.89
CA ASN A 203 0.94 -13.54 3.28
C ASN A 203 0.83 -14.97 2.72
N VAL A 204 1.96 -15.66 2.48
CA VAL A 204 2.01 -16.93 1.72
C VAL A 204 1.96 -18.18 2.60
N ILE A 205 2.44 -18.10 3.85
CA ILE A 205 2.51 -19.26 4.74
C ILE A 205 1.11 -19.69 5.20
N LYS A 206 0.87 -21.00 5.24
CA LYS A 206 -0.37 -21.61 5.74
C LYS A 206 -0.08 -22.89 6.54
N ARG A 207 -0.97 -23.23 7.46
CA ARG A 207 -0.89 -24.49 8.21
C ARG A 207 -1.06 -25.67 7.27
N CYS A 208 -0.14 -26.63 7.35
CA CYS A 208 -0.15 -27.84 6.53
C CYS A 208 -0.79 -28.99 7.29
N ARG A 209 -1.98 -29.42 6.88
CA ARG A 209 -2.67 -30.59 7.45
C ARG A 209 -2.47 -31.86 6.62
N LYS A 210 -2.01 -31.69 5.38
CA LYS A 210 -1.73 -32.77 4.43
C LYS A 210 -0.70 -32.28 3.42
N LEU A 211 0.33 -33.06 3.17
CA LEU A 211 1.33 -32.75 2.14
C LEU A 211 0.68 -32.76 0.75
N PRO A 212 1.04 -31.79 -0.11
CA PRO A 212 0.66 -31.82 -1.53
C PRO A 212 1.20 -33.08 -2.21
N PRO A 213 0.44 -33.69 -3.13
CA PRO A 213 0.86 -34.92 -3.81
C PRO A 213 2.11 -34.76 -4.67
N ASN A 214 2.42 -33.55 -5.08
CA ASN A 214 3.63 -33.18 -5.84
C ASN A 214 4.83 -32.84 -4.95
N PHE A 215 4.72 -32.98 -3.62
CA PHE A 215 5.81 -32.71 -2.66
C PHE A 215 6.17 -34.02 -1.92
N PRO A 216 7.06 -34.85 -2.46
CA PRO A 216 7.33 -36.21 -1.96
C PRO A 216 8.25 -36.22 -0.73
N VAL A 217 7.92 -35.40 0.27
CA VAL A 217 8.61 -35.41 1.56
C VAL A 217 8.14 -36.63 2.36
N THR A 218 9.10 -37.42 2.87
CA THR A 218 8.82 -38.59 3.71
C THR A 218 9.22 -38.35 5.17
N GLU A 219 8.72 -39.18 6.06
CA GLU A 219 9.05 -39.16 7.48
C GLU A 219 10.57 -39.28 7.71
N GLU A 220 11.22 -40.22 7.00
CA GLU A 220 12.66 -40.49 7.13
C GLU A 220 13.51 -39.25 6.71
N MET A 221 13.06 -38.50 5.72
CA MET A 221 13.77 -37.29 5.25
C MET A 221 13.85 -36.22 6.33
N VAL A 222 12.77 -35.99 7.08
CA VAL A 222 12.66 -34.89 8.04
C VAL A 222 12.93 -35.30 9.49
N LYS A 223 12.95 -36.61 9.79
CA LYS A 223 13.19 -37.14 11.12
C LYS A 223 14.44 -36.57 11.81
N PRO A 224 15.58 -36.35 11.13
CA PRO A 224 16.76 -35.75 11.77
C PRO A 224 16.54 -34.28 12.19
N CYS A 225 15.56 -33.61 11.65
CA CYS A 225 15.25 -32.20 11.92
C CYS A 225 14.13 -32.03 12.97
N LEU A 226 13.50 -33.13 13.38
CA LEU A 226 12.48 -33.12 14.42
C LEU A 226 13.10 -33.58 15.78
N PRO A 227 12.59 -33.12 16.91
CA PRO A 227 13.03 -33.60 18.21
C PRO A 227 12.84 -35.11 18.37
N ASN A 228 13.70 -35.76 19.15
CA ASN A 228 13.63 -37.21 19.37
C ASN A 228 12.24 -37.65 19.86
N GLY A 229 11.67 -38.63 19.18
CA GLY A 229 10.34 -39.18 19.49
C GLY A 229 9.19 -38.47 18.84
N PHE A 230 9.45 -37.40 18.04
CA PHE A 230 8.43 -36.69 17.29
C PHE A 230 8.38 -37.22 15.84
N THR A 231 7.16 -37.31 15.29
CA THR A 231 6.95 -37.71 13.91
C THR A 231 6.31 -36.55 13.11
N LEU A 232 6.59 -36.51 11.82
CA LEU A 232 5.96 -35.51 10.91
C LEU A 232 4.43 -35.58 11.00
N LYS A 233 3.89 -36.80 11.03
CA LYS A 233 2.44 -37.03 11.11
C LYS A 233 1.85 -36.46 12.40
N GLU A 234 2.43 -36.74 13.55
CA GLU A 234 1.96 -36.22 14.84
C GLU A 234 2.05 -34.70 14.90
N GLU A 235 3.14 -34.10 14.38
CA GLU A 235 3.31 -32.65 14.36
C GLU A 235 2.34 -31.97 13.39
N MET A 236 1.96 -32.63 12.29
CA MET A 236 0.87 -32.17 11.41
C MET A 236 -0.49 -32.22 12.13
N GLU A 237 -0.79 -33.28 12.86
CA GLU A 237 -2.04 -33.41 13.64
C GLU A 237 -2.11 -32.36 14.77
N LYS A 238 -0.99 -32.07 15.44
CA LYS A 238 -0.87 -30.96 16.42
C LYS A 238 -0.96 -29.58 15.80
N GLY A 239 -0.79 -29.48 14.48
CA GLY A 239 -0.82 -28.21 13.75
C GLY A 239 0.49 -27.42 13.79
N ASN A 240 1.62 -28.06 14.03
CA ASN A 240 2.95 -27.44 14.08
C ASN A 240 3.67 -27.42 12.73
N ILE A 241 3.06 -27.98 11.67
CA ILE A 241 3.62 -28.00 10.32
C ILE A 241 2.96 -26.95 9.45
N PHE A 242 3.78 -26.21 8.68
CA PHE A 242 3.35 -25.14 7.80
C PHE A 242 3.96 -25.32 6.43
N LEU A 243 3.33 -24.70 5.43
CA LEU A 243 3.72 -24.80 4.02
C LEU A 243 3.64 -23.43 3.35
N CYS A 244 4.69 -23.10 2.59
CA CYS A 244 4.61 -22.12 1.51
C CYS A 244 4.64 -22.86 0.18
N ASP A 245 3.70 -22.54 -0.71
CA ASP A 245 3.54 -23.17 -2.03
C ASP A 245 3.42 -22.08 -3.09
N GLN A 246 4.48 -21.89 -3.84
CA GLN A 246 4.61 -20.84 -4.88
C GLN A 246 4.05 -21.30 -6.23
N ARG A 247 3.03 -22.15 -6.25
CA ARG A 247 2.45 -22.71 -7.49
C ARG A 247 2.00 -21.63 -8.49
N ILE A 248 1.65 -20.44 -7.98
CA ILE A 248 1.24 -19.30 -8.82
C ILE A 248 2.36 -18.86 -9.78
N MET A 249 3.61 -19.13 -9.41
CA MET A 249 4.81 -18.80 -10.17
C MET A 249 5.12 -19.84 -11.28
N GLU A 250 4.43 -21.00 -11.31
CA GLU A 250 4.75 -22.08 -12.25
C GLU A 250 4.58 -21.63 -13.70
N GLY A 251 5.64 -21.78 -14.51
CA GLY A 251 5.63 -21.46 -15.94
C GLY A 251 5.52 -19.96 -16.26
N ILE A 252 5.68 -19.08 -15.28
CA ILE A 252 5.74 -17.63 -15.53
C ILE A 252 6.99 -17.32 -16.38
N PRO A 253 6.85 -16.65 -17.54
CA PRO A 253 7.98 -16.30 -18.38
C PRO A 253 8.99 -15.41 -17.66
N THR A 254 10.26 -15.76 -17.77
CA THR A 254 11.36 -14.97 -17.23
C THR A 254 11.96 -14.05 -18.28
N ARG A 255 12.60 -12.98 -17.86
CA ARG A 255 13.25 -12.02 -18.75
C ARG A 255 14.54 -12.59 -19.33
N VAL A 256 14.81 -12.30 -20.60
CA VAL A 256 16.14 -12.46 -21.19
C VAL A 256 16.86 -11.12 -21.11
N LYS A 257 18.01 -11.06 -20.45
CA LYS A 257 18.82 -9.86 -20.30
C LYS A 257 20.19 -10.09 -20.95
N ASP A 258 20.55 -9.19 -21.87
CA ASP A 258 21.84 -9.28 -22.61
C ASP A 258 22.08 -10.65 -23.24
N GLY A 259 21.02 -11.30 -23.76
CA GLY A 259 21.04 -12.64 -24.37
C GLY A 259 21.04 -13.79 -23.37
N ASN A 260 21.06 -13.54 -22.06
CA ASN A 260 21.04 -14.57 -21.02
C ASN A 260 19.65 -14.64 -20.35
N PRO A 261 19.06 -15.85 -20.23
CA PRO A 261 17.81 -16.02 -19.50
C PRO A 261 18.05 -15.79 -18.01
N LEU A 262 17.13 -15.08 -17.39
CA LEU A 262 17.02 -15.03 -15.93
C LEU A 262 16.17 -16.20 -15.43
N HIS A 263 16.36 -16.60 -14.19
CA HIS A 263 15.72 -17.79 -13.64
C HIS A 263 14.88 -17.48 -12.42
N MET A 264 13.75 -18.15 -12.31
CA MET A 264 12.83 -18.07 -11.19
C MET A 264 12.29 -19.49 -10.92
N THR A 265 11.93 -19.75 -9.68
CA THR A 265 11.38 -21.04 -9.26
C THR A 265 9.91 -20.92 -8.88
N ALA A 266 9.23 -22.06 -8.80
CA ALA A 266 7.86 -22.20 -8.27
C ALA A 266 7.91 -23.27 -7.18
N GLY A 267 8.54 -22.94 -6.05
CA GLY A 267 8.94 -23.91 -5.04
C GLY A 267 7.83 -24.26 -4.05
N LEU A 268 8.12 -25.32 -3.27
CA LEU A 268 7.40 -25.68 -2.05
C LEU A 268 8.40 -25.71 -0.89
N CYS A 269 8.04 -25.12 0.26
CA CYS A 269 8.84 -25.17 1.47
C CYS A 269 7.98 -25.61 2.64
N LEU A 270 8.41 -26.68 3.31
CA LEU A 270 7.80 -27.20 4.53
C LEU A 270 8.50 -26.62 5.75
N PHE A 271 7.73 -26.19 6.74
CA PHE A 271 8.23 -25.63 7.98
C PHE A 271 7.67 -26.37 9.20
N TYR A 272 8.42 -26.32 10.28
CA TYR A 272 8.06 -26.84 11.60
C TYR A 272 8.17 -25.73 12.65
N MET A 273 7.12 -25.54 13.42
CA MET A 273 7.16 -24.71 14.62
C MET A 273 7.69 -25.53 15.78
N ASN A 274 8.93 -25.24 16.18
CA ASN A 274 9.58 -26.00 17.25
C ASN A 274 9.07 -25.59 18.65
N PRO A 275 9.37 -26.35 19.70
CA PRO A 275 8.93 -26.04 21.07
C PRO A 275 9.43 -24.70 21.62
N GLU A 276 10.50 -24.13 21.06
CA GLU A 276 11.06 -22.84 21.41
C GLU A 276 10.30 -21.69 20.72
N GLY A 277 9.26 -21.99 19.93
CA GLY A 277 8.47 -21.01 19.18
C GLY A 277 9.19 -20.42 17.97
N LYS A 278 10.15 -21.15 17.40
CA LYS A 278 10.85 -20.79 16.17
C LYS A 278 10.32 -21.60 14.99
N LEU A 279 10.09 -20.93 13.87
CA LEU A 279 9.70 -21.57 12.62
C LEU A 279 10.95 -22.06 11.89
N MET A 280 11.11 -23.37 11.73
CA MET A 280 12.29 -24.00 11.15
C MET A 280 11.95 -24.62 9.79
N PRO A 281 12.71 -24.38 8.70
CA PRO A 281 12.49 -25.05 7.43
C PRO A 281 12.89 -26.53 7.53
N LEU A 282 12.03 -27.42 7.03
CA LEU A 282 12.26 -28.87 7.03
C LEU A 282 12.67 -29.40 5.64
N ALA A 283 12.10 -28.86 4.57
CA ALA A 283 12.32 -29.34 3.22
C ALA A 283 11.98 -28.25 2.19
N ILE A 284 12.78 -28.16 1.13
CA ILE A 284 12.54 -27.25 0.00
C ILE A 284 12.59 -28.07 -1.30
N GLN A 285 11.57 -27.93 -2.15
CA GLN A 285 11.56 -28.37 -3.53
C GLN A 285 11.40 -27.14 -4.42
N LEU A 286 12.20 -26.99 -5.46
CA LEU A 286 12.32 -25.71 -6.19
C LEU A 286 11.33 -25.54 -7.34
N ASN A 287 10.67 -26.62 -7.82
CA ASN A 287 9.65 -26.57 -8.85
C ASN A 287 8.46 -27.46 -8.47
N GLN A 288 7.30 -27.23 -9.10
CA GLN A 288 6.07 -27.95 -8.77
C GLN A 288 6.12 -29.43 -9.16
N LYS A 289 6.77 -29.78 -10.29
CA LYS A 289 6.83 -31.16 -10.77
C LYS A 289 7.94 -31.93 -10.07
N ALA A 290 7.57 -32.92 -9.24
CA ALA A 290 8.51 -33.84 -8.63
C ALA A 290 9.23 -34.69 -9.71
N SER A 291 10.56 -34.73 -9.69
CA SER A 291 11.38 -35.52 -10.60
C SER A 291 12.79 -35.74 -10.01
N ALA A 292 13.59 -36.60 -10.63
CA ALA A 292 14.99 -36.78 -10.26
C ALA A 292 15.83 -35.50 -10.42
N GLU A 293 15.45 -34.62 -11.33
CA GLU A 293 16.09 -33.33 -11.59
C GLU A 293 15.53 -32.18 -10.75
N ASN A 294 14.58 -32.47 -9.88
CA ASN A 294 14.00 -31.53 -8.91
C ASN A 294 13.95 -32.16 -7.52
N PRO A 295 15.11 -32.40 -6.90
CA PRO A 295 15.19 -33.07 -5.61
C PRO A 295 14.61 -32.22 -4.47
N VAL A 296 14.16 -32.90 -3.42
CA VAL A 296 13.79 -32.23 -2.16
C VAL A 296 15.07 -31.95 -1.38
N PHE A 297 15.42 -30.68 -1.19
CA PHE A 297 16.56 -30.25 -0.37
C PHE A 297 16.17 -30.24 1.11
N LEU A 298 17.14 -30.61 1.97
CA LEU A 298 16.95 -30.79 3.42
C LEU A 298 18.03 -30.03 4.19
N PRO A 299 17.79 -29.62 5.46
CA PRO A 299 18.83 -29.01 6.30
C PRO A 299 20.04 -29.93 6.54
N THR A 300 19.87 -31.25 6.37
CA THR A 300 20.93 -32.26 6.50
C THR A 300 21.79 -32.44 5.23
N ASP A 301 21.41 -31.84 4.14
CA ASP A 301 22.21 -31.85 2.91
C ASP A 301 23.49 -31.00 3.04
N PRO A 302 24.45 -31.09 2.13
CA PRO A 302 25.63 -30.21 2.15
C PRO A 302 25.21 -28.74 2.24
N GLU A 303 25.88 -27.99 3.12
CA GLU A 303 25.56 -26.60 3.44
C GLU A 303 25.30 -25.71 2.21
N LYS A 304 26.09 -25.89 1.14
CA LYS A 304 25.96 -25.06 -0.06
C LYS A 304 24.74 -25.40 -0.91
N ASP A 305 24.31 -26.67 -0.92
CA ASP A 305 23.06 -27.08 -1.56
C ASP A 305 21.86 -26.49 -0.83
N TRP A 306 21.86 -26.56 0.50
CA TRP A 306 20.82 -25.99 1.35
C TRP A 306 20.73 -24.46 1.22
N LEU A 307 21.87 -23.77 1.27
CA LEU A 307 21.90 -22.32 1.08
C LEU A 307 21.38 -21.90 -0.31
N LEU A 308 21.76 -22.66 -1.36
CA LEU A 308 21.30 -22.37 -2.71
C LEU A 308 19.80 -22.62 -2.86
N ALA A 309 19.26 -23.70 -2.25
CA ALA A 309 17.84 -23.96 -2.22
C ALA A 309 17.06 -22.85 -1.51
N LYS A 310 17.55 -22.36 -0.36
CA LYS A 310 16.97 -21.21 0.35
C LYS A 310 17.00 -19.92 -0.51
N LEU A 311 18.09 -19.64 -1.18
CA LEU A 311 18.23 -18.47 -2.08
C LEU A 311 17.18 -18.49 -3.19
N PHE A 312 17.05 -19.60 -3.91
CA PHE A 312 16.08 -19.72 -5.00
C PHE A 312 14.65 -19.58 -4.50
N PHE A 313 14.33 -20.22 -3.39
CA PHE A 313 12.99 -20.14 -2.79
C PHE A 313 12.64 -18.71 -2.32
N LYS A 314 13.59 -18.03 -1.63
CA LYS A 314 13.40 -16.64 -1.19
C LYS A 314 13.34 -15.65 -2.35
N SER A 315 14.05 -15.93 -3.43
CA SER A 315 14.01 -15.06 -4.63
C SER A 315 12.63 -15.11 -5.31
N ALA A 316 12.02 -16.28 -5.39
CA ALA A 316 10.65 -16.42 -5.89
C ALA A 316 9.62 -15.79 -4.92
N ASP A 317 9.80 -15.97 -3.61
CA ASP A 317 8.98 -15.34 -2.57
C ASP A 317 9.02 -13.79 -2.66
N LEU A 318 10.20 -13.21 -2.92
CA LEU A 318 10.34 -11.78 -3.14
C LEU A 318 9.59 -11.30 -4.38
N VAL A 319 9.70 -12.01 -5.50
CA VAL A 319 8.95 -11.64 -6.73
C VAL A 319 7.44 -11.76 -6.50
N GLU A 320 6.98 -12.80 -5.83
CA GLU A 320 5.56 -12.94 -5.46
C GLU A 320 5.11 -11.79 -4.55
N CYS A 321 5.92 -11.43 -3.55
CA CYS A 321 5.67 -10.29 -2.67
C CYS A 321 5.49 -8.99 -3.47
N GLU A 322 6.47 -8.64 -4.28
CA GLU A 322 6.49 -7.36 -5.01
C GLU A 322 5.36 -7.27 -6.05
N VAL A 323 5.09 -8.36 -6.76
CA VAL A 323 4.13 -8.35 -7.87
C VAL A 323 2.70 -8.53 -7.37
N VAL A 324 2.48 -9.48 -6.46
CA VAL A 324 1.13 -9.84 -6.00
C VAL A 324 0.73 -9.02 -4.77
N HIS A 325 1.48 -9.13 -3.68
CA HIS A 325 1.06 -8.57 -2.40
C HIS A 325 1.29 -7.06 -2.30
N HIS A 326 2.33 -6.54 -2.95
CA HIS A 326 2.62 -5.11 -2.99
C HIS A 326 1.90 -4.44 -4.18
N LEU A 327 2.32 -4.67 -5.43
CA LEU A 327 1.74 -3.97 -6.59
C LEU A 327 0.24 -4.27 -6.79
N LEU A 328 -0.15 -5.55 -6.91
CA LEU A 328 -1.54 -5.87 -7.25
C LEU A 328 -2.48 -5.56 -6.08
N ILE A 329 -2.20 -6.12 -4.89
CA ILE A 329 -3.13 -6.06 -3.75
C ILE A 329 -3.17 -4.69 -3.10
N THR A 330 -2.03 -4.02 -2.92
CA THR A 330 -2.06 -2.71 -2.25
C THR A 330 -2.17 -1.55 -3.23
N HIS A 331 -1.32 -1.46 -4.24
CA HIS A 331 -1.32 -0.33 -5.18
C HIS A 331 -2.53 -0.34 -6.12
N PHE A 332 -2.72 -1.42 -6.89
CA PHE A 332 -3.72 -1.41 -7.96
C PHE A 332 -5.14 -1.58 -7.45
N LEU A 333 -5.37 -2.37 -6.38
CA LEU A 333 -6.71 -2.39 -5.79
C LEU A 333 -7.06 -1.08 -5.09
N SER A 334 -6.11 -0.42 -4.41
CA SER A 334 -6.35 0.93 -3.86
C SER A 334 -6.67 1.95 -4.94
N GLU A 335 -6.05 1.84 -6.13
CA GLU A 335 -6.41 2.68 -7.27
C GLU A 335 -7.85 2.45 -7.74
N VAL A 336 -8.31 1.19 -7.80
CA VAL A 336 -9.71 0.87 -8.12
C VAL A 336 -10.65 1.54 -7.13
N PHE A 337 -10.37 1.44 -5.83
CA PHE A 337 -11.18 2.07 -4.78
C PHE A 337 -11.11 3.60 -4.87
N ALA A 338 -9.94 4.18 -5.15
CA ALA A 338 -9.77 5.62 -5.32
C ALA A 338 -10.61 6.15 -6.50
N VAL A 339 -10.53 5.49 -7.66
CA VAL A 339 -11.29 5.88 -8.86
C VAL A 339 -12.79 5.75 -8.61
N ALA A 340 -13.25 4.66 -8.02
CA ALA A 340 -14.66 4.50 -7.67
C ALA A 340 -15.14 5.59 -6.70
N THR A 341 -14.35 5.91 -5.66
CA THR A 341 -14.65 6.96 -4.69
C THR A 341 -14.78 8.34 -5.36
N LEU A 342 -13.85 8.68 -6.26
CA LEU A 342 -13.86 9.95 -6.98
C LEU A 342 -15.01 10.06 -7.99
N ARG A 343 -15.49 8.93 -8.53
CA ARG A 343 -16.55 8.89 -9.54
C ARG A 343 -17.95 8.88 -8.94
N CYS A 344 -18.16 8.14 -7.84
CA CYS A 344 -19.48 7.87 -7.32
C CYS A 344 -19.86 8.79 -6.17
N PHE A 345 -18.92 9.23 -5.35
CA PHE A 345 -19.22 10.07 -4.21
C PHE A 345 -19.00 11.56 -4.47
N PRO A 346 -19.97 12.43 -4.17
CA PRO A 346 -19.74 13.86 -4.05
C PRO A 346 -18.82 14.15 -2.85
N THR A 347 -18.08 15.25 -2.88
CA THR A 347 -17.10 15.63 -1.86
C THR A 347 -17.70 15.81 -0.45
N ILE A 348 -19.02 16.03 -0.37
CA ILE A 348 -19.77 16.13 0.90
C ILE A 348 -20.11 14.77 1.50
N HIS A 349 -20.10 13.71 0.69
CA HIS A 349 -20.50 12.37 1.15
C HIS A 349 -19.60 11.91 2.30
N PRO A 350 -20.15 11.36 3.39
CA PRO A 350 -19.34 10.98 4.56
C PRO A 350 -18.23 9.97 4.23
N LEU A 351 -18.52 9.00 3.38
CA LEU A 351 -17.53 8.01 2.96
C LEU A 351 -16.46 8.60 2.01
N TYR A 352 -16.81 9.63 1.21
CA TYR A 352 -15.77 10.39 0.49
C TYR A 352 -14.79 11.03 1.47
N LYS A 353 -15.32 11.76 2.46
CA LYS A 353 -14.49 12.45 3.47
C LYS A 353 -13.61 11.49 4.26
N LEU A 354 -14.14 10.30 4.56
CA LEU A 354 -13.44 9.26 5.30
C LEU A 354 -12.35 8.58 4.46
N LEU A 355 -12.63 8.27 3.19
CA LEU A 355 -11.75 7.47 2.34
C LEU A 355 -10.66 8.26 1.62
N ILE A 356 -10.95 9.50 1.21
CA ILE A 356 -10.05 10.25 0.34
C ILE A 356 -8.63 10.49 0.93
N PRO A 357 -8.43 10.65 2.26
CA PRO A 357 -7.09 10.71 2.85
C PRO A 357 -6.26 9.46 2.61
N HIS A 358 -6.91 8.31 2.44
CA HIS A 358 -6.26 7.02 2.20
C HIS A 358 -5.90 6.78 0.71
N PHE A 359 -6.14 7.77 -0.16
CA PHE A 359 -5.79 7.75 -1.58
C PHE A 359 -4.93 8.93 -2.02
N ARG A 360 -4.34 9.66 -1.06
CA ARG A 360 -3.64 10.94 -1.31
C ARG A 360 -2.65 10.88 -2.46
N PHE A 361 -1.79 9.88 -2.49
CA PHE A 361 -0.75 9.73 -3.51
C PHE A 361 -1.00 8.58 -4.49
N THR A 362 -1.99 7.72 -4.23
CA THR A 362 -2.20 6.43 -4.90
C THR A 362 -2.21 6.54 -6.43
N LEU A 363 -2.96 7.48 -7.00
CA LEU A 363 -3.04 7.61 -8.46
C LEU A 363 -1.71 8.04 -9.07
N HIS A 364 -1.01 8.95 -8.42
CA HIS A 364 0.25 9.50 -8.91
C HIS A 364 1.37 8.46 -8.86
N ILE A 365 1.56 7.83 -7.70
CA ILE A 365 2.61 6.82 -7.54
C ILE A 365 2.39 5.61 -8.46
N ASN A 366 1.14 5.23 -8.71
CA ASN A 366 0.84 4.11 -9.61
C ASN A 366 1.17 4.42 -11.07
N ILE A 367 1.01 5.67 -11.52
CA ILE A 367 1.45 6.10 -12.86
C ILE A 367 2.98 5.94 -12.95
N MET A 368 3.70 6.47 -11.97
CA MET A 368 5.17 6.39 -11.93
C MET A 368 5.66 4.94 -11.82
N GLY A 369 5.02 4.13 -10.97
CA GLY A 369 5.34 2.71 -10.80
C GLY A 369 5.14 1.89 -12.08
N ARG A 370 4.08 2.16 -12.85
CA ARG A 370 3.89 1.50 -14.16
C ARG A 370 5.04 1.81 -15.12
N GLU A 371 5.48 3.05 -15.20
CA GLU A 371 6.59 3.45 -16.07
C GLU A 371 7.92 2.83 -15.60
N ALA A 372 8.24 2.93 -14.31
CA ALA A 372 9.53 2.50 -13.76
C ALA A 372 9.68 0.99 -13.59
N LEU A 373 8.60 0.28 -13.26
CA LEU A 373 8.65 -1.15 -12.90
C LEU A 373 8.14 -2.06 -14.03
N LEU A 374 7.09 -1.66 -14.73
CA LEU A 374 6.41 -2.47 -15.74
C LEU A 374 6.75 -2.06 -17.18
N GLY A 375 7.45 -0.95 -17.37
CA GLY A 375 7.92 -0.50 -18.69
C GLY A 375 8.89 -1.48 -19.35
N PRO A 376 9.23 -1.30 -20.65
CA PRO A 376 10.13 -2.19 -21.39
C PRO A 376 11.50 -2.40 -20.73
N ASP A 377 12.01 -1.36 -20.05
CA ASP A 377 13.26 -1.38 -19.30
C ASP A 377 13.05 -1.51 -17.78
N GLY A 378 11.82 -1.83 -17.35
CA GLY A 378 11.43 -1.91 -15.95
C GLY A 378 12.25 -2.91 -15.15
N ALA A 379 12.29 -2.72 -13.82
CA ALA A 379 13.09 -3.53 -12.91
C ALA A 379 12.59 -4.98 -12.78
N LEU A 380 11.31 -5.20 -13.02
CA LEU A 380 10.65 -6.49 -12.82
C LEU A 380 10.61 -7.34 -14.10
N CYS A 381 10.36 -8.65 -13.99
CA CYS A 381 10.44 -9.62 -15.10
C CYS A 381 9.26 -9.56 -16.10
N THR A 382 9.39 -10.17 -17.28
CA THR A 382 8.41 -10.10 -18.39
C THR A 382 7.07 -10.78 -18.11
N GLY A 383 7.00 -11.74 -17.21
CA GLY A 383 5.76 -12.51 -16.90
C GLY A 383 4.82 -11.84 -15.89
N LEU A 384 5.02 -10.59 -15.54
CA LEU A 384 4.31 -9.92 -14.43
C LEU A 384 2.81 -9.81 -14.64
N LEU A 385 2.38 -9.45 -15.83
CA LEU A 385 0.95 -9.33 -16.15
C LEU A 385 0.25 -10.67 -16.07
N GLU A 386 0.93 -11.76 -16.45
CA GLU A 386 0.40 -13.11 -16.29
C GLU A 386 0.29 -13.50 -14.82
N LEU A 387 1.33 -13.22 -14.02
CA LEU A 387 1.32 -13.46 -12.58
C LEU A 387 0.22 -12.67 -11.88
N MET A 388 0.09 -11.39 -12.21
CA MET A 388 -1.00 -10.54 -11.68
C MET A 388 -2.38 -11.07 -12.09
N GLY A 389 -2.56 -11.51 -13.34
CA GLY A 389 -3.81 -12.07 -13.82
C GLY A 389 -4.19 -13.37 -13.08
N ARG A 390 -3.23 -14.26 -12.83
CA ARG A 390 -3.42 -15.47 -12.02
C ARG A 390 -3.81 -15.10 -10.57
N ALA A 391 -3.05 -14.20 -9.96
CA ALA A 391 -3.33 -13.75 -8.60
C ALA A 391 -4.71 -13.11 -8.49
N LEU A 392 -5.09 -12.22 -9.41
CA LEU A 392 -6.39 -11.57 -9.42
C LEU A 392 -7.53 -12.59 -9.52
N SER A 393 -7.35 -13.69 -10.28
CA SER A 393 -8.35 -14.77 -10.36
C SER A 393 -8.53 -15.53 -9.03
N GLU A 394 -7.54 -15.52 -8.14
CA GLU A 394 -7.58 -16.17 -6.83
C GLU A 394 -8.03 -15.22 -5.69
N VAL A 395 -7.89 -13.90 -5.87
CA VAL A 395 -8.29 -12.90 -4.86
C VAL A 395 -9.80 -12.96 -4.58
N THR A 396 -10.16 -12.92 -3.31
CA THR A 396 -11.54 -12.85 -2.83
C THR A 396 -11.69 -11.73 -1.81
N TYR A 397 -12.90 -11.24 -1.60
CA TYR A 397 -13.18 -10.27 -0.54
C TYR A 397 -12.71 -10.77 0.84
N SER A 398 -12.99 -12.03 1.16
CA SER A 398 -12.55 -12.70 2.39
C SER A 398 -11.02 -12.73 2.52
N SER A 399 -10.29 -12.94 1.41
CA SER A 399 -8.82 -12.95 1.44
C SER A 399 -8.19 -11.58 1.72
N LEU A 400 -8.91 -10.48 1.47
CA LEU A 400 -8.49 -9.11 1.78
C LEU A 400 -8.88 -8.69 3.23
N CYS A 401 -9.84 -9.37 3.85
CA CYS A 401 -10.21 -9.13 5.24
C CYS A 401 -9.24 -9.89 6.16
N LEU A 402 -8.35 -9.17 6.84
CA LEU A 402 -7.26 -9.78 7.61
C LEU A 402 -7.70 -10.86 8.60
N PRO A 403 -8.77 -10.69 9.44
CA PRO A 403 -9.20 -11.73 10.38
C PRO A 403 -9.58 -13.03 9.66
N GLU A 404 -10.32 -12.92 8.56
CA GLU A 404 -10.74 -14.07 7.75
C GLU A 404 -9.55 -14.74 7.05
N ASN A 405 -8.62 -13.94 6.54
CA ASN A 405 -7.39 -14.42 5.91
C ASN A 405 -6.52 -15.23 6.89
N ILE A 406 -6.32 -14.72 8.11
CA ILE A 406 -5.55 -15.42 9.16
C ILE A 406 -6.22 -16.74 9.52
N THR A 407 -7.54 -16.76 9.71
CA THR A 407 -8.31 -17.98 10.01
C THR A 407 -8.26 -18.98 8.86
N ALA A 408 -8.45 -18.55 7.62
CA ALA A 408 -8.42 -19.44 6.45
C ALA A 408 -7.07 -20.12 6.26
N ARG A 409 -5.97 -19.46 6.64
CA ARG A 409 -4.62 -20.01 6.63
C ARG A 409 -4.25 -20.83 7.90
N GLY A 410 -5.12 -20.82 8.94
CA GLY A 410 -4.92 -21.53 10.21
C GLY A 410 -3.79 -20.97 11.04
N LEU A 411 -3.64 -19.63 11.10
CA LEU A 411 -2.48 -18.97 11.69
C LEU A 411 -2.78 -18.25 13.02
N GLU A 412 -3.95 -18.46 13.62
CA GLU A 412 -4.44 -17.72 14.79
C GLU A 412 -3.56 -17.90 16.03
N SER A 413 -2.91 -19.05 16.15
CA SER A 413 -2.18 -19.46 17.38
C SER A 413 -0.67 -19.60 17.21
N ILE A 414 -0.08 -19.11 16.09
CA ILE A 414 1.38 -19.16 15.89
C ILE A 414 2.06 -18.21 16.87
N PRO A 415 3.06 -18.64 17.66
CA PRO A 415 3.83 -17.75 18.50
C PRO A 415 4.77 -16.87 17.68
N ASN A 416 5.15 -15.70 18.23
CA ASN A 416 6.11 -14.76 17.65
C ASN A 416 5.75 -14.29 16.22
N PHE A 417 4.48 -14.27 15.90
CA PHE A 417 3.95 -13.76 14.63
C PHE A 417 3.53 -12.30 14.80
N TYR A 418 4.52 -11.42 14.89
CA TYR A 418 4.32 -10.00 15.20
C TYR A 418 3.51 -9.25 14.15
N TYR A 419 3.68 -9.59 12.85
CA TYR A 419 2.81 -9.04 11.80
C TYR A 419 1.33 -9.29 12.10
N ARG A 420 0.94 -10.54 12.36
CA ARG A 420 -0.45 -10.89 12.68
C ARG A 420 -0.96 -10.11 13.89
N ASP A 421 -0.16 -10.09 14.95
CA ASP A 421 -0.57 -9.51 16.23
C ASP A 421 -0.79 -8.00 16.11
N ASP A 422 0.12 -7.28 15.46
CA ASP A 422 0.03 -5.85 15.26
C ASP A 422 -1.05 -5.50 14.21
N ALA A 423 -1.11 -6.25 13.10
CA ALA A 423 -2.08 -6.02 12.05
C ALA A 423 -3.52 -6.26 12.50
N LEU A 424 -3.79 -7.28 13.33
CA LEU A 424 -5.13 -7.51 13.90
C LEU A 424 -5.54 -6.39 14.87
N LYS A 425 -4.62 -5.86 15.67
CA LYS A 425 -4.89 -4.71 16.53
C LYS A 425 -5.22 -3.48 15.70
N LEU A 426 -4.44 -3.20 14.64
CA LEU A 426 -4.70 -2.09 13.73
C LEU A 426 -6.03 -2.26 13.00
N TRP A 427 -6.36 -3.49 12.54
CA TRP A 427 -7.66 -3.78 11.95
C TRP A 427 -8.81 -3.41 12.89
N ASN A 428 -8.74 -3.85 14.16
CA ASN A 428 -9.77 -3.59 15.15
C ASN A 428 -9.91 -2.08 15.48
N ILE A 429 -8.80 -1.36 15.57
CA ILE A 429 -8.80 0.10 15.81
C ILE A 429 -9.42 0.83 14.60
N ILE A 430 -9.05 0.48 13.38
CA ILE A 430 -9.64 1.04 12.15
C ILE A 430 -11.13 0.71 12.09
N GLU A 431 -11.52 -0.55 12.35
CA GLU A 431 -12.92 -0.98 12.33
C GLU A 431 -13.77 -0.22 13.37
N SER A 432 -13.26 -0.01 14.58
CA SER A 432 -13.91 0.77 15.63
C SER A 432 -14.17 2.21 15.19
N PHE A 433 -13.17 2.87 14.61
CA PHE A 433 -13.29 4.21 14.07
C PHE A 433 -14.29 4.28 12.89
N VAL A 434 -14.14 3.41 11.90
CA VAL A 434 -15.06 3.33 10.74
C VAL A 434 -16.48 3.08 11.20
N ARG A 435 -16.70 2.16 12.14
CA ARG A 435 -18.00 1.84 12.72
C ARG A 435 -18.65 3.06 13.36
N SER A 436 -17.89 3.84 14.12
CA SER A 436 -18.38 5.06 14.76
C SER A 436 -18.86 6.07 13.73
N VAL A 437 -18.05 6.33 12.69
CA VAL A 437 -18.39 7.26 11.61
C VAL A 437 -19.57 6.75 10.78
N VAL A 438 -19.56 5.48 10.36
CA VAL A 438 -20.63 4.91 9.53
C VAL A 438 -21.96 4.92 10.26
N LYS A 439 -22.01 4.54 11.55
CA LYS A 439 -23.24 4.55 12.35
C LYS A 439 -23.81 5.94 12.62
N ASP A 440 -22.99 6.96 12.61
CA ASP A 440 -23.44 8.35 12.73
C ASP A 440 -24.26 8.79 11.51
N TYR A 441 -23.85 8.36 10.32
CA TYR A 441 -24.52 8.73 9.06
C TYR A 441 -25.59 7.74 8.61
N TYR A 442 -25.46 6.45 8.96
CA TYR A 442 -26.40 5.39 8.62
C TYR A 442 -27.04 4.81 9.89
N PRO A 443 -28.13 5.40 10.38
CA PRO A 443 -28.78 4.96 11.62
C PRO A 443 -29.50 3.62 11.49
N SER A 444 -29.66 3.10 10.28
CA SER A 444 -30.35 1.83 10.01
C SER A 444 -29.86 1.19 8.69
N ASP A 445 -30.10 -0.10 8.54
CA ASP A 445 -29.84 -0.83 7.29
C ASP A 445 -30.68 -0.30 6.11
N ASP A 446 -31.91 0.19 6.40
CA ASP A 446 -32.73 0.84 5.38
C ASP A 446 -32.11 2.12 4.83
N ALA A 447 -31.37 2.89 5.65
CA ALA A 447 -30.61 4.05 5.20
C ALA A 447 -29.48 3.65 4.23
N VAL A 448 -28.78 2.54 4.50
CA VAL A 448 -27.76 1.97 3.59
C VAL A 448 -28.37 1.56 2.25
N CYS A 449 -29.51 0.86 2.26
CA CYS A 449 -30.18 0.41 1.04
C CYS A 449 -30.68 1.58 0.16
N LYS A 450 -31.04 2.72 0.77
CA LYS A 450 -31.56 3.90 0.09
C LYS A 450 -30.49 4.85 -0.44
N ASP A 451 -29.23 4.70 -0.03
CA ASP A 451 -28.14 5.53 -0.50
C ASP A 451 -27.68 5.06 -1.90
N THR A 452 -28.18 5.75 -2.92
CA THR A 452 -27.89 5.41 -4.33
C THR A 452 -26.42 5.60 -4.69
N GLU A 453 -25.74 6.59 -4.10
CA GLU A 453 -24.33 6.87 -4.34
C GLU A 453 -23.44 5.76 -3.76
N LEU A 454 -23.79 5.28 -2.57
CA LEU A 454 -23.14 4.12 -1.95
C LEU A 454 -23.33 2.84 -2.77
N GLN A 455 -24.55 2.58 -3.29
CA GLN A 455 -24.81 1.42 -4.13
C GLN A 455 -24.12 1.53 -5.50
N GLU A 456 -24.03 2.72 -6.10
CA GLU A 456 -23.23 2.95 -7.30
C GLU A 456 -21.72 2.71 -7.03
N TRP A 457 -21.20 3.18 -5.89
CA TRP A 457 -19.81 2.97 -5.50
C TRP A 457 -19.42 1.50 -5.38
N ILE A 458 -20.24 0.68 -4.74
CA ILE A 458 -19.95 -0.75 -4.62
C ILE A 458 -20.11 -1.48 -5.95
N SER A 459 -21.04 -1.05 -6.83
CA SER A 459 -21.23 -1.64 -8.15
C SER A 459 -20.15 -1.23 -9.17
N GLU A 460 -19.60 -0.01 -9.09
CA GLU A 460 -18.55 0.47 -10.01
C GLU A 460 -17.31 -0.44 -9.99
N LYS A 461 -16.97 -1.03 -8.85
CA LYS A 461 -15.89 -2.02 -8.72
C LYS A 461 -16.14 -3.31 -9.49
N THR A 462 -17.40 -3.74 -9.63
CA THR A 462 -17.73 -4.99 -10.34
C THR A 462 -17.46 -4.86 -11.84
N ASN A 463 -17.41 -3.64 -12.37
CA ASN A 463 -17.00 -3.37 -13.75
C ASN A 463 -15.49 -3.61 -13.99
N VAL A 464 -14.67 -3.76 -12.93
CA VAL A 464 -13.24 -4.03 -13.00
C VAL A 464 -12.97 -5.55 -12.80
N GLN A 465 -13.74 -6.43 -13.39
CA GLN A 465 -13.52 -7.91 -13.40
C GLN A 465 -13.08 -8.52 -12.05
N LEU A 466 -13.35 -7.86 -10.94
CA LEU A 466 -13.27 -8.45 -9.61
C LEU A 466 -14.45 -9.41 -9.50
N ASN A 467 -14.19 -10.68 -9.75
CA ASN A 467 -15.11 -11.82 -9.81
C ASN A 467 -16.36 -11.72 -8.89
N ASP A 468 -17.36 -12.56 -9.10
CA ASP A 468 -18.56 -12.79 -8.24
C ASP A 468 -18.28 -13.00 -6.74
N LYS A 469 -17.01 -12.91 -6.35
CA LYS A 469 -16.49 -13.08 -4.98
C LYS A 469 -16.49 -11.79 -4.14
N PHE A 470 -16.88 -10.65 -4.72
CA PHE A 470 -17.02 -9.37 -4.04
C PHE A 470 -18.50 -8.97 -3.95
N PRO A 471 -18.92 -8.25 -2.88
CA PRO A 471 -20.29 -7.80 -2.79
C PRO A 471 -20.65 -6.84 -3.94
N ALA A 472 -21.80 -7.06 -4.58
CA ALA A 472 -22.32 -6.22 -5.65
C ALA A 472 -23.21 -5.06 -5.12
N SER A 473 -23.69 -5.17 -3.87
CA SER A 473 -24.51 -4.19 -3.17
C SER A 473 -24.29 -4.29 -1.67
N PHE A 474 -24.69 -3.26 -0.92
CA PHE A 474 -24.76 -3.29 0.55
C PHE A 474 -26.19 -3.31 1.03
N HIS A 475 -26.47 -4.13 2.03
CA HIS A 475 -27.78 -4.27 2.66
C HIS A 475 -27.78 -3.91 4.14
N THR A 476 -26.63 -3.91 4.79
CA THR A 476 -26.49 -3.64 6.22
C THR A 476 -25.38 -2.64 6.52
N VAL A 477 -25.50 -1.95 7.65
CA VAL A 477 -24.46 -1.06 8.18
C VAL A 477 -23.14 -1.83 8.41
N GLU A 478 -23.24 -3.06 8.90
CA GLU A 478 -22.06 -3.90 9.18
C GLU A 478 -21.29 -4.29 7.90
N GLU A 479 -21.98 -4.51 6.79
CA GLU A 479 -21.32 -4.75 5.49
C GLU A 479 -20.52 -3.53 5.04
N VAL A 480 -21.06 -2.33 5.19
CA VAL A 480 -20.36 -1.07 4.89
C VAL A 480 -19.15 -0.90 5.80
N VAL A 481 -19.30 -1.10 7.11
CA VAL A 481 -18.21 -1.01 8.10
C VAL A 481 -17.06 -1.93 7.70
N LYS A 482 -17.35 -3.21 7.50
CA LYS A 482 -16.33 -4.21 7.14
C LYS A 482 -15.63 -3.86 5.84
N PHE A 483 -16.39 -3.42 4.82
CA PHE A 483 -15.81 -3.10 3.52
C PHE A 483 -14.90 -1.87 3.56
N VAL A 484 -15.36 -0.79 4.19
CA VAL A 484 -14.57 0.45 4.36
C VAL A 484 -13.32 0.18 5.20
N THR A 485 -13.43 -0.64 6.26
CA THR A 485 -12.28 -1.10 7.05
C THR A 485 -11.26 -1.81 6.18
N MET A 486 -11.70 -2.75 5.33
CA MET A 486 -10.81 -3.47 4.41
C MET A 486 -10.11 -2.52 3.45
N VAL A 487 -10.81 -1.53 2.89
CA VAL A 487 -10.21 -0.55 1.97
C VAL A 487 -9.13 0.28 2.67
N ILE A 488 -9.42 0.84 3.86
CA ILE A 488 -8.46 1.63 4.63
C ILE A 488 -7.26 0.76 5.03
N PHE A 489 -7.51 -0.45 5.54
CA PHE A 489 -6.46 -1.39 5.94
C PHE A 489 -5.54 -1.75 4.77
N THR A 490 -6.10 -2.03 3.60
CA THR A 490 -5.34 -2.38 2.39
C THR A 490 -4.43 -1.23 1.94
N ALA A 491 -4.97 -0.01 1.90
CA ALA A 491 -4.23 1.17 1.45
C ALA A 491 -3.17 1.68 2.44
N SER A 492 -3.24 1.28 3.70
CA SER A 492 -2.34 1.76 4.76
C SER A 492 -1.54 0.63 5.40
N VAL A 493 -2.14 -0.17 6.27
CA VAL A 493 -1.46 -1.17 7.10
C VAL A 493 -0.88 -2.31 6.27
N GLN A 494 -1.66 -2.84 5.31
CA GLN A 494 -1.19 -3.92 4.44
C GLN A 494 -0.06 -3.43 3.53
N HIS A 495 -0.16 -2.20 3.00
CA HIS A 495 0.93 -1.58 2.24
C HIS A 495 2.19 -1.44 3.09
N ALA A 496 2.09 -0.88 4.30
CA ALA A 496 3.24 -0.76 5.21
C ALA A 496 3.90 -2.11 5.53
N ALA A 497 3.11 -3.19 5.69
CA ALA A 497 3.61 -4.52 5.98
C ALA A 497 4.49 -5.09 4.87
N VAL A 498 4.15 -4.84 3.60
CA VAL A 498 4.88 -5.37 2.44
C VAL A 498 5.95 -4.40 1.93
N ASN A 499 5.84 -3.10 2.25
CA ASN A 499 6.72 -2.05 1.75
C ASN A 499 7.86 -1.68 2.71
N ASN A 500 7.56 -1.39 3.99
CA ASN A 500 8.52 -0.71 4.89
C ASN A 500 9.77 -1.52 5.20
N GLY A 501 9.72 -2.84 5.07
CA GLY A 501 10.85 -3.74 5.30
C GLY A 501 11.71 -4.06 4.08
N GLN A 502 11.38 -3.53 2.90
CA GLN A 502 12.02 -3.95 1.65
C GLN A 502 13.55 -3.79 1.67
N PHE A 503 14.05 -2.60 2.02
CA PHE A 503 15.50 -2.39 2.11
C PHE A 503 16.15 -3.26 3.18
N ASP A 504 15.55 -3.37 4.33
CA ASP A 504 16.08 -4.15 5.46
C ASP A 504 16.34 -5.61 5.10
N PHE A 505 15.40 -6.25 4.39
CA PHE A 505 15.48 -7.68 4.08
C PHE A 505 16.08 -7.98 2.70
N HIS A 506 15.90 -7.11 1.71
CA HIS A 506 16.20 -7.41 0.31
C HIS A 506 17.38 -6.63 -0.27
N SER A 507 17.92 -5.66 0.46
CA SER A 507 19.18 -5.03 0.06
C SER A 507 20.34 -6.03 0.06
N TRP A 508 20.34 -7.04 0.95
CA TRP A 508 21.34 -8.11 1.00
C TRP A 508 20.93 -9.26 0.07
N ILE A 509 21.42 -9.26 -1.18
CA ILE A 509 21.03 -10.23 -2.23
C ILE A 509 21.18 -11.72 -1.88
N PRO A 510 22.09 -12.18 -0.99
CA PRO A 510 22.10 -13.57 -0.54
C PRO A 510 20.85 -13.98 0.25
N ASN A 511 20.10 -13.03 0.79
CA ASN A 511 18.83 -13.29 1.49
C ASN A 511 17.63 -13.41 0.54
N GLY A 512 17.79 -13.07 -0.74
CA GLY A 512 16.78 -13.14 -1.79
C GLY A 512 17.02 -12.03 -2.82
N SER A 513 16.79 -12.32 -4.09
CA SER A 513 17.01 -11.38 -5.19
C SER A 513 15.87 -11.45 -6.20
N LEU A 514 15.49 -10.32 -6.78
CA LEU A 514 14.47 -10.25 -7.83
C LEU A 514 14.86 -11.02 -9.11
N GLN A 515 16.13 -11.26 -9.32
CA GLN A 515 16.66 -11.90 -10.54
C GLN A 515 17.82 -12.82 -10.19
N LEU A 516 17.80 -14.04 -10.73
CA LEU A 516 18.89 -14.99 -10.63
C LEU A 516 19.42 -15.33 -12.03
N GLN A 517 20.76 -15.37 -12.16
CA GLN A 517 21.46 -15.55 -13.46
C GLN A 517 21.72 -17.01 -13.83
N LYS A 518 21.52 -17.93 -12.91
CA LYS A 518 21.72 -19.38 -13.14
C LYS A 518 20.43 -20.13 -12.87
N PRO A 519 20.21 -21.28 -13.54
CA PRO A 519 19.08 -22.16 -13.23
C PRO A 519 19.20 -22.74 -11.82
N PRO A 520 18.07 -23.18 -11.23
CA PRO A 520 18.07 -23.85 -9.93
C PRO A 520 18.89 -25.16 -10.01
N PRO A 521 19.48 -25.61 -8.88
CA PRO A 521 20.21 -26.87 -8.83
C PRO A 521 19.29 -28.08 -9.08
N THR A 522 19.75 -28.98 -9.96
CA THR A 522 19.02 -30.20 -10.34
C THR A 522 19.52 -31.47 -9.64
N SER A 523 20.56 -31.36 -8.82
CA SER A 523 21.14 -32.46 -8.06
C SER A 523 21.76 -31.98 -6.76
N LYS A 524 21.96 -32.88 -5.81
CA LYS A 524 22.61 -32.61 -4.52
C LYS A 524 24.12 -32.92 -4.58
N GLY A 525 24.90 -32.31 -3.70
CA GLY A 525 26.33 -32.56 -3.54
C GLY A 525 27.20 -31.86 -4.59
N GLN A 526 26.63 -31.05 -5.45
CA GLN A 526 27.38 -30.37 -6.54
C GLN A 526 27.60 -28.87 -6.30
N SER A 527 26.83 -28.26 -5.41
CA SER A 527 26.89 -26.81 -5.18
C SER A 527 28.15 -26.41 -4.41
N ARG A 528 28.75 -25.31 -4.83
CA ARG A 528 29.93 -24.68 -4.23
C ARG A 528 29.63 -23.21 -3.94
N MET A 529 30.53 -22.52 -3.25
CA MET A 529 30.39 -21.07 -3.03
C MET A 529 30.29 -20.31 -4.35
N ASN A 530 31.03 -20.70 -5.38
CA ASN A 530 30.92 -20.10 -6.71
C ASN A 530 29.52 -20.29 -7.31
N SER A 531 28.82 -21.38 -7.03
CA SER A 531 27.45 -21.58 -7.52
C SER A 531 26.47 -20.51 -7.00
N LEU A 532 26.66 -20.06 -5.75
CA LEU A 532 25.91 -18.94 -5.18
C LEU A 532 26.30 -17.60 -5.82
N LEU A 533 27.62 -17.33 -5.93
CA LEU A 533 28.12 -16.06 -6.49
C LEU A 533 27.71 -15.89 -7.96
N GLU A 534 27.73 -16.97 -8.75
CA GLU A 534 27.31 -16.98 -10.16
C GLU A 534 25.80 -16.86 -10.32
N ALA A 535 25.00 -17.26 -9.32
CA ALA A 535 23.55 -17.13 -9.36
C ALA A 535 23.09 -15.69 -9.09
N PHE A 536 23.87 -14.88 -8.38
CA PHE A 536 23.49 -13.51 -8.05
C PHE A 536 23.43 -12.60 -9.29
N PRO A 537 22.60 -11.54 -9.26
CA PRO A 537 22.64 -10.50 -10.28
C PRO A 537 24.01 -9.86 -10.35
N ASN A 538 24.34 -9.31 -11.51
CA ASN A 538 25.59 -8.56 -11.67
C ASN A 538 25.61 -7.32 -10.76
N ILE A 539 26.77 -6.69 -10.62
CA ILE A 539 26.97 -5.54 -9.73
C ILE A 539 26.05 -4.37 -10.05
N GLY A 540 25.85 -4.08 -11.36
CA GLY A 540 24.98 -3.00 -11.79
C GLY A 540 23.51 -3.22 -11.39
N ASP A 541 23.00 -4.43 -11.55
CA ASP A 541 21.63 -4.78 -11.14
C ASP A 541 21.48 -4.80 -9.62
N THR A 542 22.48 -5.32 -8.90
CA THR A 542 22.48 -5.28 -7.43
C THR A 542 22.39 -3.85 -6.91
N VAL A 543 23.16 -2.93 -7.50
CA VAL A 543 23.11 -1.50 -7.12
C VAL A 543 21.73 -0.90 -7.40
N LYS A 544 21.13 -1.22 -8.57
CA LYS A 544 19.77 -0.76 -8.92
C LYS A 544 18.73 -1.28 -7.95
N PHE A 545 18.78 -2.56 -7.58
CA PHE A 545 17.82 -3.14 -6.62
C PHE A 545 18.00 -2.53 -5.23
N ALA A 546 19.24 -2.38 -4.74
CA ALA A 546 19.48 -1.74 -3.45
C ALA A 546 18.98 -0.29 -3.42
N ALA A 547 19.20 0.48 -4.50
CA ALA A 547 18.70 1.84 -4.64
C ALA A 547 17.15 1.88 -4.67
N MET A 548 16.52 0.97 -5.43
CA MET A 548 15.08 0.85 -5.52
C MET A 548 14.46 0.54 -4.16
N PHE A 549 14.93 -0.50 -3.47
CA PHE A 549 14.43 -0.86 -2.14
C PHE A 549 14.65 0.25 -1.11
N TRP A 550 15.77 0.95 -1.19
CA TRP A 550 16.00 2.13 -0.35
C TRP A 550 14.93 3.19 -0.56
N MET A 551 14.68 3.56 -1.81
CA MET A 551 13.69 4.59 -2.15
C MET A 551 12.27 4.21 -1.74
N LEU A 552 11.88 2.94 -1.94
CA LEU A 552 10.55 2.44 -1.59
C LEU A 552 10.34 2.33 -0.07
N SER A 553 11.42 2.18 0.72
CA SER A 553 11.34 2.01 2.17
C SER A 553 11.71 3.28 2.96
N ASP A 554 12.18 4.35 2.30
CA ASP A 554 12.60 5.57 2.98
C ASP A 554 11.38 6.41 3.39
N THR A 555 11.47 7.07 4.53
CA THR A 555 10.39 7.93 5.04
C THR A 555 10.50 9.32 4.42
N TYR A 556 9.46 9.75 3.73
CA TYR A 556 9.40 11.08 3.12
C TYR A 556 9.08 12.16 4.15
N THR A 557 9.50 13.38 3.87
CA THR A 557 9.26 14.55 4.74
C THR A 557 7.79 14.96 4.83
N ASP A 558 6.97 14.57 3.85
CA ASP A 558 5.54 14.83 3.75
C ASP A 558 4.67 13.59 4.01
N MET A 559 5.25 12.54 4.57
CA MET A 559 4.52 11.37 5.06
C MET A 559 3.42 11.79 6.04
N VAL A 560 2.22 11.25 5.86
CA VAL A 560 1.08 11.44 6.75
C VAL A 560 0.77 10.12 7.46
N PRO A 561 1.14 9.97 8.73
CA PRO A 561 0.87 8.75 9.49
C PRO A 561 -0.62 8.41 9.59
N LEU A 562 -0.91 7.12 9.74
CA LEU A 562 -2.28 6.61 9.93
C LEU A 562 -2.99 7.35 11.06
N GLY A 563 -4.17 7.87 10.76
CA GLY A 563 -4.99 8.64 11.70
C GLY A 563 -4.68 10.13 11.73
N GLU A 564 -3.62 10.60 11.07
CA GLU A 564 -3.37 12.01 10.89
C GLU A 564 -4.14 12.52 9.66
N TYR A 565 -4.92 13.57 9.85
CA TYR A 565 -5.73 14.18 8.79
C TYR A 565 -5.40 15.67 8.70
N PRO A 566 -4.35 16.06 7.95
CA PRO A 566 -3.93 17.47 7.84
C PRO A 566 -4.98 18.35 7.19
N GLU A 567 -5.88 17.77 6.39
CA GLU A 567 -7.00 18.46 5.75
C GLU A 567 -8.27 18.25 6.57
N GLU A 568 -8.86 19.34 7.07
CA GLU A 568 -10.10 19.30 7.84
C GLU A 568 -11.29 19.04 6.91
N ARG A 569 -11.85 17.82 6.96
CA ARG A 569 -12.98 17.40 6.10
C ARG A 569 -14.29 17.25 6.86
N PHE A 570 -14.22 17.13 8.19
CA PHE A 570 -15.38 17.04 9.08
C PHE A 570 -15.48 18.33 9.89
N SER A 571 -16.65 19.00 9.82
CA SER A 571 -16.92 20.21 10.58
C SER A 571 -17.57 19.90 11.93
N GLU A 572 -18.22 18.74 12.06
CA GLU A 572 -19.02 18.33 13.18
C GLU A 572 -18.14 18.01 14.41
N PRO A 573 -18.41 18.62 15.59
CA PRO A 573 -17.56 18.45 16.77
C PRO A 573 -17.43 17.00 17.24
N HIS A 574 -18.50 16.20 17.14
CA HIS A 574 -18.50 14.80 17.56
C HIS A 574 -17.62 13.94 16.64
N LEU A 575 -17.61 14.20 15.32
CA LEU A 575 -16.71 13.49 14.38
C LEU A 575 -15.25 13.86 14.61
N LYS A 576 -14.96 15.13 14.92
CA LYS A 576 -13.62 15.53 15.34
C LYS A 576 -13.18 14.83 16.63
N GLN A 577 -14.11 14.56 17.54
CA GLN A 577 -13.81 13.77 18.74
C GLN A 577 -13.51 12.31 18.39
N MET A 578 -14.30 11.67 17.49
CA MET A 578 -14.02 10.31 17.03
C MET A 578 -12.62 10.18 16.38
N ILE A 579 -12.16 11.19 15.63
CA ILE A 579 -10.80 11.23 15.08
C ILE A 579 -9.76 11.28 16.21
N LYS A 580 -9.97 12.12 17.24
CA LYS A 580 -9.05 12.19 18.38
C LYS A 580 -9.00 10.88 19.17
N ASP A 581 -10.12 10.21 19.33
CA ASP A 581 -10.19 8.91 20.01
C ASP A 581 -9.43 7.86 19.20
N PHE A 582 -9.59 7.84 17.87
CA PHE A 582 -8.82 6.99 16.96
C PHE A 582 -7.31 7.23 17.07
N GLN A 583 -6.88 8.51 17.07
CA GLN A 583 -5.47 8.90 17.26
C GLN A 583 -4.93 8.45 18.62
N ALA A 584 -5.73 8.53 19.68
CA ALA A 584 -5.35 8.08 21.02
C ALA A 584 -5.12 6.55 21.06
N GLU A 585 -6.01 5.75 20.44
CA GLU A 585 -5.85 4.31 20.34
C GLU A 585 -4.60 3.92 19.54
N LEU A 586 -4.33 4.60 18.42
CA LEU A 586 -3.11 4.40 17.62
C LEU A 586 -1.84 4.77 18.41
N SER A 587 -1.89 5.86 19.17
CA SER A 587 -0.77 6.27 20.02
C SER A 587 -0.46 5.25 21.11
N TYR A 588 -1.49 4.71 21.77
CA TYR A 588 -1.36 3.63 22.75
C TYR A 588 -0.71 2.39 22.15
N LEU A 589 -1.20 1.95 20.97
CA LEU A 589 -0.62 0.81 20.26
C LEU A 589 0.85 1.07 19.88
N SER A 590 1.19 2.29 19.47
CA SER A 590 2.58 2.67 19.15
C SER A 590 3.52 2.49 20.35
N GLU A 591 3.07 2.86 21.56
CA GLU A 591 3.83 2.67 22.80
C GLU A 591 3.97 1.18 23.13
N GLU A 592 2.91 0.39 22.99
CA GLU A 592 2.91 -1.06 23.23
C GLU A 592 3.92 -1.76 22.31
N ILE A 593 3.89 -1.45 20.99
CA ILE A 593 4.84 -2.01 20.01
C ILE A 593 6.28 -1.61 20.37
N SER A 594 6.51 -0.36 20.73
CA SER A 594 7.84 0.13 21.11
C SER A 594 8.38 -0.58 22.36
N LEU A 595 7.53 -0.77 23.37
CA LEU A 595 7.89 -1.49 24.61
C LEU A 595 8.19 -2.96 24.33
N ARG A 596 7.40 -3.65 23.49
CA ARG A 596 7.69 -5.02 23.05
C ARG A 596 9.03 -5.09 22.34
N ASN A 597 9.23 -4.23 21.35
CA ASN A 597 10.43 -4.22 20.50
C ASN A 597 11.72 -3.95 21.29
N SER A 598 11.67 -3.17 22.37
CA SER A 598 12.83 -2.94 23.24
C SER A 598 13.36 -4.21 23.93
N LYS A 599 12.58 -5.28 23.95
CA LYS A 599 12.91 -6.58 24.57
C LYS A 599 13.26 -7.67 23.55
N LEU A 600 13.05 -7.40 22.26
CA LEU A 600 13.26 -8.39 21.21
C LEU A 600 14.67 -8.28 20.61
N PRO A 601 15.34 -9.41 20.34
CA PRO A 601 16.61 -9.41 19.62
C PRO A 601 16.43 -8.93 18.17
N VAL A 602 15.25 -9.18 17.57
CA VAL A 602 14.85 -8.73 16.24
C VAL A 602 13.55 -7.95 16.39
N PRO A 603 13.58 -6.61 16.46
CA PRO A 603 12.38 -5.81 16.60
C PRO A 603 11.54 -5.85 15.31
N TYR A 604 10.20 -5.88 15.45
CA TYR A 604 9.25 -5.71 14.36
C TYR A 604 8.57 -4.34 14.49
N ALA A 605 9.04 -3.37 13.72
CA ALA A 605 8.60 -1.97 13.83
C ALA A 605 7.70 -1.51 12.65
N TYR A 606 7.59 -2.31 11.60
CA TYR A 606 6.97 -1.90 10.31
C TYR A 606 5.50 -1.53 10.42
N LEU A 607 4.78 -2.07 11.42
CA LEU A 607 3.39 -1.74 11.71
C LEU A 607 3.22 -0.84 12.96
N ASN A 608 4.27 -0.17 13.40
CA ASN A 608 4.08 0.91 14.37
C ASN A 608 3.25 2.02 13.70
N PRO A 609 2.11 2.46 14.28
CA PRO A 609 1.22 3.46 13.65
C PRO A 609 1.92 4.72 13.16
N LYS A 610 3.00 5.15 13.82
CA LYS A 610 3.81 6.30 13.41
C LYS A 610 4.62 6.08 12.13
N GLN A 611 4.76 4.82 11.69
CA GLN A 611 5.45 4.42 10.45
C GLN A 611 4.49 3.90 9.38
N VAL A 612 3.22 3.76 9.71
CA VAL A 612 2.17 3.38 8.75
C VAL A 612 1.63 4.64 8.12
N GLU A 613 1.77 4.80 6.81
CA GLU A 613 1.19 5.93 6.09
C GLU A 613 -0.31 5.72 5.83
N ASN A 614 -1.07 6.82 5.80
CA ASN A 614 -2.51 6.79 5.51
C ASN A 614 -2.84 6.19 4.14
N SER A 615 -1.99 6.41 3.15
CA SER A 615 -2.22 6.02 1.76
C SER A 615 -1.03 5.28 1.17
N VAL A 616 -1.25 4.60 0.05
CA VAL A 616 -0.16 4.11 -0.80
C VAL A 616 0.57 5.31 -1.39
N ALA A 617 1.85 5.49 -1.07
CA ALA A 617 2.64 6.68 -1.44
C ALA A 617 3.96 6.36 -2.16
N VAL A 618 4.46 5.13 -2.06
CA VAL A 618 5.73 4.67 -2.67
C VAL A 618 5.59 3.29 -3.26
#